data_6b41de9b3686d12b1ad6a1676de66611
#
_entry.id   6b41de9b3686d12b1ad6a1676de66611
#
_cell.length_a   1.000
_cell.length_b   1.000
_cell.length_c   1.000
_cell.angle_alpha   90.00
_cell.angle_beta   90.00
_cell.angle_gamma   90.00
#
_symmetry.space_group_name_H-M   'P 1'
#
loop_
_entity.id
_entity.type
_entity.pdbx_description
1 polymer ?
#
loop_
_entity_poly.entity_id
_entity_poly.type
_entity_poly.pdbx_seq_one_letter_code
_entity_poly.pdbx_strand_id
1 'polypeptide(L)'
;MIQTIINEPTPLVSNSSPIVFDNTDIRTRCAFCSNGGWLDYQDGNPIFKIFGNGYTGYYNVNFSASVSSAMAGVVAIGLYEDGILIPDTVRAVTLAAADDYETISFNKKLRVCPRGTSSYVIASVPSVPTPTTPTTPITTQIPIITNATFNISRTNN
;
A
#
# COMPACT_ATOMS: atom_id res chain seq x y z
N MET A 1 -7.79 -4.84 13.52
CA MET A 1 -8.01 -4.18 12.22
C MET A 1 -7.53 -2.75 12.33
N ILE A 2 -6.87 -2.25 11.32
CA ILE A 2 -6.57 -0.82 11.15
C ILE A 2 -7.12 -0.42 9.79
N GLN A 3 -7.82 0.69 9.75
CA GLN A 3 -8.24 1.35 8.51
C GLN A 3 -7.75 2.80 8.56
N THR A 4 -7.03 3.21 7.55
CA THR A 4 -6.50 4.56 7.40
C THR A 4 -6.97 5.17 6.09
N ILE A 5 -7.13 6.47 6.08
CA ILE A 5 -7.69 7.21 4.94
C ILE A 5 -6.87 8.45 4.61
N ILE A 6 -6.95 8.87 3.35
CA ILE A 6 -6.55 10.18 2.86
C ILE A 6 -7.80 10.83 2.24
N ASN A 7 -8.15 12.00 2.69
CA ASN A 7 -9.31 12.76 2.20
C ASN A 7 -8.92 13.95 1.33
N GLU A 8 -7.68 14.42 1.43
CA GLU A 8 -7.19 15.56 0.67
C GLU A 8 -6.14 15.13 -0.35
N PRO A 9 -6.08 15.77 -1.53
CA PRO A 9 -5.08 15.46 -2.53
C PRO A 9 -3.66 15.60 -1.97
N THR A 10 -2.91 14.52 -1.98
CA THR A 10 -1.54 14.47 -1.45
C THR A 10 -0.58 14.12 -2.58
N PRO A 11 0.17 15.10 -3.12
CA PRO A 11 1.20 14.83 -4.10
C PRO A 11 2.37 14.10 -3.45
N LEU A 12 2.85 13.04 -4.09
CA LEU A 12 4.07 12.38 -3.67
C LEU A 12 5.29 13.18 -4.13
N VAL A 13 6.40 13.02 -3.42
CA VAL A 13 7.63 13.79 -3.68
C VAL A 13 8.45 13.19 -4.84
N SER A 14 8.34 11.88 -5.04
CA SER A 14 9.08 11.15 -6.08
C SER A 14 8.37 9.85 -6.47
N ASN A 15 8.85 9.20 -7.53
CA ASN A 15 8.33 7.92 -8.03
C ASN A 15 8.62 6.71 -7.12
N SER A 16 9.22 6.92 -5.96
CA SER A 16 9.43 5.87 -4.94
C SER A 16 8.95 6.32 -3.57
N SER A 17 8.20 7.41 -3.53
CA SER A 17 7.71 7.95 -2.27
C SER A 17 6.64 7.09 -1.65
N PRO A 18 6.70 6.86 -0.33
CA PRO A 18 5.64 6.21 0.39
C PRO A 18 4.38 7.07 0.44
N ILE A 19 3.24 6.41 0.51
CA ILE A 19 1.96 7.06 0.79
C ILE A 19 1.82 7.20 2.31
N VAL A 20 1.62 8.43 2.76
CA VAL A 20 1.38 8.76 4.17
C VAL A 20 -0.12 8.93 4.36
N PHE A 21 -0.69 8.21 5.30
CA PHE A 21 -2.10 8.33 5.67
C PHE A 21 -2.21 9.23 6.90
N ASP A 22 -3.06 10.23 6.82
CA ASP A 22 -3.15 11.29 7.82
C ASP A 22 -4.12 10.96 8.94
N ASN A 23 -5.05 10.03 8.70
CA ASN A 23 -6.12 9.73 9.63
C ASN A 23 -6.39 8.22 9.74
N THR A 24 -6.46 7.74 10.98
CA THR A 24 -6.93 6.39 11.29
C THR A 24 -8.41 6.43 11.62
N ASP A 25 -9.24 6.00 10.67
CA ASP A 25 -10.69 5.96 10.82
C ASP A 25 -11.15 4.86 11.79
N ILE A 26 -10.58 3.66 11.64
CA ILE A 26 -10.91 2.52 12.51
C ILE A 26 -9.63 1.89 13.07
N ARG A 27 -9.55 1.85 14.40
CA ARG A 27 -8.50 1.11 15.11
C ARG A 27 -9.14 0.16 16.13
N THR A 28 -9.18 -1.12 15.81
CA THR A 28 -9.63 -2.13 16.76
C THR A 28 -8.42 -2.72 17.50
N ARG A 29 -8.23 -2.34 18.74
CA ARG A 29 -7.26 -3.01 19.63
C ARG A 29 -7.89 -4.32 20.12
N CYS A 30 -7.27 -5.44 19.82
CA CYS A 30 -7.64 -6.69 20.45
C CYS A 30 -6.91 -6.80 21.79
N ALA A 31 -7.63 -6.53 22.89
CA ALA A 31 -7.09 -6.64 24.24
C ALA A 31 -6.75 -8.10 24.64
N PHE A 32 -7.24 -9.10 23.88
CA PHE A 32 -7.13 -10.52 24.20
C PHE A 32 -6.62 -11.37 23.01
N CYS A 33 -5.92 -10.80 22.04
CA CYS A 33 -5.32 -11.61 20.98
C CYS A 33 -4.10 -12.38 21.51
N SER A 34 -4.35 -13.40 22.35
CA SER A 34 -3.32 -14.27 22.91
C SER A 34 -2.61 -15.12 21.83
N ASN A 35 -3.19 -15.26 20.65
CA ASN A 35 -2.74 -16.19 19.61
C ASN A 35 -2.49 -15.53 18.25
N GLY A 36 -1.72 -14.46 18.16
CA GLY A 36 -1.35 -13.93 16.86
C GLY A 36 -0.96 -12.46 16.94
N GLY A 37 0.06 -12.05 16.26
CA GLY A 37 0.67 -10.77 16.25
C GLY A 37 -0.25 -9.55 16.38
N TRP A 38 0.32 -8.43 16.64
CA TRP A 38 -0.37 -7.16 16.76
C TRP A 38 0.02 -6.25 15.61
N LEU A 39 -0.89 -5.37 15.27
CA LEU A 39 -0.69 -4.32 14.29
C LEU A 39 -0.29 -3.05 15.00
N ASP A 40 0.75 -2.40 14.51
CA ASP A 40 1.15 -1.08 14.95
C ASP A 40 1.18 -0.12 13.76
N TYR A 41 0.51 1.00 13.93
CA TYR A 41 0.48 2.11 12.99
C TYR A 41 0.30 3.42 13.75
N GLN A 42 1.00 4.44 13.32
CA GLN A 42 0.89 5.79 13.83
C GLN A 42 0.54 6.73 12.68
N ASP A 43 -0.46 7.58 12.87
CA ASP A 43 -0.87 8.58 11.88
C ASP A 43 0.31 9.47 11.47
N GLY A 44 0.41 9.78 10.19
CA GLY A 44 1.54 10.51 9.63
C GLY A 44 2.80 9.67 9.41
N ASN A 45 2.79 8.37 9.74
CA ASN A 45 3.88 7.46 9.45
C ASN A 45 3.49 6.55 8.27
N PRO A 46 4.33 6.41 7.23
CA PRO A 46 4.01 5.53 6.11
C PRO A 46 4.12 4.03 6.43
N ILE A 47 4.63 3.67 7.61
CA ILE A 47 5.00 2.29 7.95
C ILE A 47 3.93 1.64 8.82
N PHE A 48 3.40 0.52 8.33
CA PHE A 48 2.56 -0.40 9.09
C PHE A 48 3.42 -1.57 9.57
N LYS A 49 3.40 -1.86 10.87
CA LYS A 49 4.17 -2.98 11.44
C LYS A 49 3.25 -4.08 11.90
N ILE A 50 3.61 -5.31 11.59
CA ILE A 50 2.96 -6.51 12.10
C ILE A 50 3.98 -7.30 12.91
N PHE A 51 3.69 -7.51 14.18
CA PHE A 51 4.54 -8.24 15.11
C PHE A 51 4.00 -9.66 15.30
N GLY A 52 4.81 -10.66 15.04
CA GLY A 52 4.50 -12.05 15.39
C GLY A 52 4.62 -12.27 16.90
N ASN A 53 3.72 -13.07 17.48
CA ASN A 53 3.73 -13.40 18.90
C ASN A 53 3.82 -14.90 19.19
N GLY A 54 4.63 -15.61 18.46
CA GLY A 54 4.85 -17.03 18.62
C GLY A 54 4.02 -17.93 17.71
N TYR A 55 3.07 -17.36 16.94
CA TYR A 55 2.24 -18.11 15.99
C TYR A 55 2.27 -17.45 14.60
N THR A 56 2.13 -18.26 13.55
CA THR A 56 1.94 -17.73 12.19
C THR A 56 0.61 -16.97 12.13
N GLY A 57 0.66 -15.72 11.71
CA GLY A 57 -0.51 -14.89 11.47
C GLY A 57 -0.79 -14.72 9.98
N TYR A 58 -2.06 -14.63 9.62
CA TYR A 58 -2.49 -14.25 8.28
C TYR A 58 -3.26 -12.95 8.34
N TYR A 59 -2.98 -12.06 7.41
CA TYR A 59 -3.59 -10.73 7.35
C TYR A 59 -4.07 -10.46 5.93
N ASN A 60 -5.25 -9.88 5.81
CA ASN A 60 -5.73 -9.32 4.56
C ASN A 60 -5.40 -7.83 4.53
N VAL A 61 -4.78 -7.43 3.43
CA VAL A 61 -4.53 -6.04 3.09
C VAL A 61 -5.40 -5.67 1.93
N ASN A 62 -6.13 -4.57 2.05
CA ASN A 62 -6.90 -3.97 0.97
C ASN A 62 -6.48 -2.52 0.83
N PHE A 63 -6.21 -2.12 -0.38
CA PHE A 63 -5.89 -0.75 -0.74
C PHE A 63 -6.76 -0.30 -1.91
N SER A 64 -7.23 0.92 -1.84
CA SER A 64 -7.89 1.60 -2.95
C SER A 64 -7.60 3.08 -2.88
N ALA A 65 -7.31 3.70 -4.01
CA ALA A 65 -7.10 5.13 -4.13
C ALA A 65 -7.52 5.64 -5.49
N SER A 66 -8.01 6.88 -5.55
CA SER A 66 -8.01 7.68 -6.76
C SER A 66 -6.64 8.30 -6.94
N VAL A 67 -6.10 8.19 -8.14
CA VAL A 67 -4.78 8.74 -8.49
C VAL A 67 -4.89 9.64 -9.70
N SER A 68 -4.11 10.70 -9.69
CA SER A 68 -3.89 11.60 -10.82
C SER A 68 -2.40 11.90 -10.96
N SER A 69 -2.02 12.69 -11.94
CA SER A 69 -0.65 13.17 -12.11
C SER A 69 -0.66 14.51 -12.85
N ALA A 70 0.36 15.32 -12.63
CA ALA A 70 0.57 16.58 -13.35
C ALA A 70 0.83 16.40 -14.86
N MET A 71 1.08 15.17 -15.32
CA MET A 71 1.32 14.84 -16.73
C MET A 71 0.62 13.54 -17.10
N ALA A 72 0.22 13.42 -18.38
CA ALA A 72 -0.23 12.15 -18.93
C ALA A 72 0.87 11.08 -18.82
N GLY A 73 0.47 9.83 -18.61
CA GLY A 73 1.41 8.72 -18.53
C GLY A 73 0.96 7.63 -17.57
N VAL A 74 1.87 6.72 -17.26
CA VAL A 74 1.58 5.59 -16.37
C VAL A 74 1.85 5.99 -14.93
N VAL A 75 0.91 5.69 -14.05
CA VAL A 75 1.05 5.76 -12.59
C VAL A 75 0.98 4.34 -12.04
N ALA A 76 1.88 3.99 -11.12
CA ALA A 76 1.88 2.68 -10.50
C ALA A 76 2.08 2.76 -8.98
N ILE A 77 1.36 1.89 -8.26
CA ILE A 77 1.44 1.76 -6.81
C ILE A 77 1.60 0.29 -6.46
N GLY A 78 2.35 0.00 -5.40
CA GLY A 78 2.57 -1.35 -4.89
C GLY A 78 2.78 -1.38 -3.39
N LEU A 79 2.70 -2.59 -2.82
CA LEU A 79 3.00 -2.87 -1.43
C LEU A 79 4.44 -3.36 -1.30
N TYR A 80 5.16 -2.81 -0.35
CA TYR A 80 6.52 -3.23 0.00
C TYR A 80 6.51 -3.89 1.38
N GLU A 81 7.22 -4.99 1.51
CA GLU A 81 7.50 -5.68 2.77
C GLU A 81 8.99 -5.59 3.06
N ASP A 82 9.35 -4.99 4.19
CA ASP A 82 10.74 -4.76 4.61
C ASP A 82 11.64 -4.13 3.51
N GLY A 83 11.04 -3.19 2.76
CA GLY A 83 11.69 -2.49 1.65
C GLY A 83 11.69 -3.25 0.31
N ILE A 84 11.16 -4.46 0.26
CA ILE A 84 11.08 -5.27 -0.96
C ILE A 84 9.67 -5.19 -1.55
N LEU A 85 9.57 -4.80 -2.83
CA LEU A 85 8.30 -4.76 -3.55
C LEU A 85 7.68 -6.16 -3.66
N ILE A 86 6.40 -6.27 -3.32
CA ILE A 86 5.61 -7.48 -3.53
C ILE A 86 5.01 -7.40 -4.94
N PRO A 87 5.53 -8.17 -5.93
CA PRO A 87 5.22 -7.93 -7.35
C PRO A 87 3.74 -8.07 -7.71
N ASP A 88 3.03 -8.98 -7.09
CA ASP A 88 1.61 -9.25 -7.36
C ASP A 88 0.65 -8.20 -6.79
N THR A 89 1.16 -7.23 -6.02
CA THR A 89 0.40 -6.07 -5.55
C THR A 89 0.54 -4.85 -6.45
N VAL A 90 1.48 -4.87 -7.40
CA VAL A 90 1.68 -3.75 -8.30
C VAL A 90 0.45 -3.57 -9.18
N ARG A 91 -0.07 -2.35 -9.17
CA ARG A 91 -1.16 -1.93 -10.06
C ARG A 91 -0.73 -0.64 -10.75
N ALA A 92 -0.95 -0.64 -12.06
CA ALA A 92 -0.63 0.50 -12.91
C ALA A 92 -1.87 0.92 -13.70
N VAL A 93 -2.03 2.21 -13.87
CA VAL A 93 -3.06 2.82 -14.71
C VAL A 93 -2.42 3.83 -15.64
N THR A 94 -3.03 4.06 -16.79
CA THR A 94 -2.58 5.07 -17.75
C THR A 94 -3.52 6.26 -17.71
N LEU A 95 -2.98 7.40 -17.37
CA LEU A 95 -3.69 8.68 -17.42
C LEU A 95 -3.59 9.26 -18.84
N ALA A 96 -4.73 9.54 -19.46
CA ALA A 96 -4.77 10.04 -20.83
C ALA A 96 -4.35 11.51 -20.93
N ALA A 97 -4.59 12.29 -19.89
CA ALA A 97 -4.22 13.69 -19.77
C ALA A 97 -3.70 14.03 -18.38
N ALA A 98 -3.14 15.21 -18.23
CA ALA A 98 -2.86 15.78 -16.91
C ALA A 98 -4.14 15.96 -16.12
N ASP A 99 -4.05 15.72 -14.82
CA ASP A 99 -5.15 15.83 -13.86
C ASP A 99 -6.36 14.90 -14.11
N ASP A 100 -6.24 13.94 -15.05
CA ASP A 100 -7.19 12.83 -15.14
C ASP A 100 -7.12 11.97 -13.87
N TYR A 101 -8.25 11.39 -13.50
CA TYR A 101 -8.38 10.53 -12.32
C TYR A 101 -8.66 9.09 -12.72
N GLU A 102 -7.87 8.19 -12.17
CA GLU A 102 -8.08 6.75 -12.30
C GLU A 102 -8.04 6.08 -10.92
N THR A 103 -8.65 4.92 -10.81
CA THR A 103 -8.68 4.17 -9.55
C THR A 103 -7.68 3.03 -9.58
N ILE A 104 -6.82 2.98 -8.57
CA ILE A 104 -5.92 1.86 -8.30
C ILE A 104 -6.41 1.12 -7.06
N SER A 105 -6.53 -0.22 -7.17
CA SER A 105 -6.86 -1.05 -6.02
C SER A 105 -6.16 -2.40 -6.08
N PHE A 106 -5.81 -2.94 -4.91
CA PHE A 106 -5.34 -4.32 -4.77
C PHE A 106 -5.78 -4.93 -3.44
N ASN A 107 -5.79 -6.25 -3.43
CA ASN A 107 -5.99 -7.07 -2.25
C ASN A 107 -4.84 -8.06 -2.15
N LYS A 108 -4.32 -8.28 -0.93
CA LYS A 108 -3.25 -9.24 -0.68
C LYS A 108 -3.44 -9.93 0.66
N LYS A 109 -3.28 -11.26 0.66
CA LYS A 109 -3.14 -12.03 1.89
C LYS A 109 -1.67 -12.15 2.24
N LEU A 110 -1.30 -11.66 3.42
CA LEU A 110 0.05 -11.71 3.98
C LEU A 110 0.17 -12.84 4.98
N ARG A 111 1.35 -13.46 5.04
CA ARG A 111 1.72 -14.43 6.06
C ARG A 111 2.86 -13.86 6.88
N VAL A 112 2.65 -13.69 8.17
CA VAL A 112 3.67 -13.20 9.11
C VAL A 112 4.20 -14.34 9.95
N CYS A 113 5.52 -14.46 10.01
CA CYS A 113 6.20 -15.52 10.77
C CYS A 113 6.02 -15.35 12.28
N PRO A 114 6.05 -16.45 13.07
CA PRO A 114 5.72 -16.45 14.50
C PRO A 114 6.56 -15.52 15.38
N ARG A 115 7.81 -15.28 15.02
CA ARG A 115 8.75 -14.48 15.82
C ARG A 115 9.33 -13.30 15.04
N GLY A 116 8.71 -12.96 13.91
CA GLY A 116 9.17 -11.87 13.05
C GLY A 116 8.39 -10.59 13.32
N THR A 117 8.99 -9.49 12.92
CA THR A 117 8.30 -8.22 12.69
C THR A 117 8.45 -7.93 11.21
N SER A 118 7.35 -7.69 10.52
CA SER A 118 7.38 -7.23 9.14
C SER A 118 6.84 -5.81 9.07
N SER A 119 7.54 -4.99 8.29
CA SER A 119 7.17 -3.60 8.03
C SER A 119 6.59 -3.49 6.63
N TYR A 120 5.43 -2.88 6.50
CA TYR A 120 4.72 -2.73 5.24
C TYR A 120 4.57 -1.26 4.89
N VAL A 121 4.81 -0.94 3.62
CA VAL A 121 4.68 0.41 3.08
C VAL A 121 3.95 0.32 1.74
N ILE A 122 2.98 1.20 1.54
CA ILE A 122 2.41 1.43 0.21
C ILE A 122 3.14 2.61 -0.40
N ALA A 123 3.68 2.41 -1.59
CA ALA A 123 4.46 3.45 -2.27
C ALA A 123 4.23 3.42 -3.77
N SER A 124 4.57 4.52 -4.43
CA SER A 124 4.65 4.55 -5.88
C SER A 124 5.78 3.64 -6.38
N VAL A 125 5.58 3.04 -7.54
CA VAL A 125 6.53 2.13 -8.19
C VAL A 125 7.18 2.88 -9.34
N PRO A 126 8.52 3.05 -9.36
CA PRO A 126 9.21 3.94 -10.31
C PRO A 126 9.20 3.44 -11.75
N SER A 127 8.99 2.14 -11.95
CA SER A 127 8.90 1.55 -13.28
C SER A 127 8.08 0.26 -13.26
N VAL A 128 7.38 -0.01 -14.34
CA VAL A 128 6.62 -1.25 -14.54
C VAL A 128 7.11 -1.97 -15.79
N PRO A 129 7.16 -3.33 -15.76
CA PRO A 129 7.52 -4.09 -16.96
C PRO A 129 6.47 -3.90 -18.06
N THR A 130 6.92 -3.79 -19.30
CA THR A 130 6.03 -3.83 -20.47
C THR A 130 5.57 -5.26 -20.74
N PRO A 131 4.28 -5.49 -21.04
CA PRO A 131 3.78 -6.82 -21.32
C PRO A 131 4.23 -7.41 -22.67
N THR A 132 4.87 -6.64 -23.53
CA THR A 132 5.22 -7.05 -24.88
C THR A 132 6.69 -6.73 -25.20
N THR A 133 7.48 -7.79 -25.41
CA THR A 133 8.90 -7.82 -25.83
C THR A 133 9.93 -7.44 -24.75
N PRO A 134 11.20 -7.92 -24.86
CA PRO A 134 12.26 -7.66 -23.87
C PRO A 134 12.74 -6.21 -23.99
N THR A 135 12.01 -5.30 -23.43
CA THR A 135 12.19 -3.87 -23.64
C THR A 135 12.22 -3.11 -22.32
N THR A 136 12.78 -1.97 -22.39
CA THR A 136 12.92 -0.97 -21.36
C THR A 136 11.65 -0.83 -20.49
N PRO A 137 11.77 -0.93 -19.17
CA PRO A 137 10.64 -0.71 -18.28
C PRO A 137 10.07 0.70 -18.52
N ILE A 138 8.75 0.82 -18.43
CA ILE A 138 8.07 2.13 -18.50
C ILE A 138 8.34 2.88 -17.21
N THR A 139 8.93 4.06 -17.31
CA THR A 139 9.06 5.00 -16.20
C THR A 139 7.68 5.55 -15.85
N THR A 140 7.31 5.49 -14.59
CA THR A 140 6.02 5.97 -14.11
C THR A 140 6.06 7.46 -13.79
N GLN A 141 4.90 8.10 -13.82
CA GLN A 141 4.71 9.48 -13.36
C GLN A 141 4.58 9.52 -11.83
N ILE A 142 4.86 10.68 -11.26
CA ILE A 142 4.66 10.91 -9.82
C ILE A 142 3.16 11.04 -9.55
N PRO A 143 2.57 10.18 -8.72
CA PRO A 143 1.15 10.23 -8.45
C PRO A 143 0.78 11.34 -7.46
N ILE A 144 -0.42 11.86 -7.64
CA ILE A 144 -1.18 12.63 -6.66
C ILE A 144 -2.26 11.68 -6.14
N ILE A 145 -2.24 11.41 -4.85
CA ILE A 145 -3.16 10.47 -4.22
C ILE A 145 -4.37 11.22 -3.69
N THR A 146 -5.56 10.77 -4.05
CA THR A 146 -6.83 11.34 -3.57
C THR A 146 -7.73 10.20 -3.08
N ASN A 147 -8.47 10.43 -1.99
CA ASN A 147 -9.43 9.48 -1.43
C ASN A 147 -8.88 8.06 -1.24
N ALA A 148 -7.67 7.95 -0.70
CA ALA A 148 -7.09 6.65 -0.46
C ALA A 148 -7.63 6.00 0.81
N THR A 149 -7.85 4.70 0.73
CA THR A 149 -8.20 3.84 1.86
C THR A 149 -7.25 2.67 1.93
N PHE A 150 -6.66 2.46 3.08
CA PHE A 150 -5.88 1.27 3.38
C PHE A 150 -6.47 0.54 4.58
N ASN A 151 -6.73 -0.73 4.42
CA ASN A 151 -7.27 -1.59 5.45
C ASN A 151 -6.39 -2.81 5.63
N ILE A 152 -6.02 -3.09 6.87
CA ILE A 152 -5.32 -4.30 7.25
C ILE A 152 -6.07 -5.00 8.37
N SER A 153 -6.44 -6.26 8.16
CA SER A 153 -7.18 -7.06 9.11
C SER A 153 -6.61 -8.46 9.24
N ARG A 154 -6.61 -8.99 10.45
CA ARG A 154 -6.24 -10.39 10.68
C ARG A 154 -7.34 -11.30 10.16
N THR A 155 -6.95 -12.38 9.47
CA THR A 155 -7.86 -13.48 9.10
C THR A 155 -7.75 -14.59 10.13
N ASN A 156 -8.89 -15.05 10.63
CA ASN A 156 -8.96 -16.33 11.32
C ASN A 156 -8.87 -17.44 10.28
N ASN A 157 -7.96 -18.36 10.47
CA ASN A 157 -7.97 -19.62 9.72
C ASN A 157 -9.00 -20.55 10.30
#